data_d5310238012fa5dffd7b2fd06cb2b947
#
_entry.id   d5310238012fa5dffd7b2fd06cb2b947
#
_cell.length_a   1.000
_cell.length_b   1.000
_cell.length_c   1.000
_cell.angle_alpha   90.00
_cell.angle_beta   90.00
_cell.angle_gamma   90.00
#
_symmetry.space_group_name_H-M   'P 1'
#
loop_
_entity.id
_entity.type
_entity.pdbx_description
1 polymer ?
#
loop_
_entity_poly.entity_id
_entity_poly.type
_entity_poly.pdbx_seq_one_letter_code
_entity_poly.pdbx_strand_id
1 'polypeptide(L)'
;MYKYLCNEQSEFVLSKQLLRSGTSIGANVREAEHAQSKADFLNKNNIALKEANETCYWLELLHKTGYITTSMYDSVFADCEEILKILISIVKTSKQTN
;
A
#
# COMPACT_ATOMS: atom_id res chain seq x y z
N MET A 1 -11.38 -6.44 -4.11
CA MET A 1 -11.73 -5.02 -3.82
C MET A 1 -12.00 -4.21 -5.09
N TYR A 2 -11.07 -4.19 -6.03
CA TYR A 2 -11.23 -3.39 -7.25
C TYR A 2 -12.46 -3.79 -8.06
N LYS A 3 -12.65 -5.10 -8.30
CA LYS A 3 -13.83 -5.62 -9.04
C LYS A 3 -15.13 -5.27 -8.33
N TYR A 4 -15.14 -5.38 -7.00
CA TYR A 4 -16.32 -5.03 -6.20
C TYR A 4 -16.67 -3.55 -6.39
N LEU A 5 -15.68 -2.65 -6.30
CA LEU A 5 -15.92 -1.22 -6.43
C LEU A 5 -16.42 -0.86 -7.83
N CYS A 6 -15.84 -1.46 -8.86
CA CYS A 6 -16.26 -1.17 -10.25
C CYS A 6 -17.63 -1.80 -10.58
N ASN A 7 -17.84 -3.06 -10.22
CA ASN A 7 -19.01 -3.81 -10.66
C ASN A 7 -20.24 -3.62 -9.75
N GLU A 8 -20.03 -3.54 -8.42
CA GLU A 8 -21.12 -3.44 -7.47
C GLU A 8 -21.41 -2.00 -7.05
N GLN A 9 -20.39 -1.15 -6.95
CA GLN A 9 -20.53 0.21 -6.47
C GLN A 9 -20.41 1.27 -7.56
N SER A 10 -20.05 0.87 -8.77
CA SER A 10 -19.81 1.81 -9.90
C SER A 10 -18.84 2.93 -9.52
N GLU A 11 -17.85 2.59 -8.70
CA GLU A 11 -16.82 3.53 -8.27
C GLU A 11 -15.55 3.29 -9.09
N PHE A 12 -15.08 4.29 -9.84
CA PHE A 12 -14.00 4.11 -10.80
C PHE A 12 -12.78 4.98 -10.50
N VAL A 13 -12.94 6.03 -9.70
CA VAL A 13 -11.86 6.98 -9.42
C VAL A 13 -10.99 6.50 -8.26
N LEU A 14 -11.59 6.31 -7.10
CA LEU A 14 -10.87 5.86 -5.89
C LEU A 14 -10.38 4.43 -6.05
N SER A 15 -11.17 3.58 -6.71
CA SER A 15 -10.78 2.19 -6.98
C SER A 15 -9.52 2.11 -7.82
N LYS A 16 -9.38 2.98 -8.81
CA LYS A 16 -8.20 3.05 -9.67
C LYS A 16 -6.97 3.48 -8.86
N GLN A 17 -7.11 4.47 -8.00
CA GLN A 17 -6.02 4.92 -7.13
C GLN A 17 -5.61 3.83 -6.14
N LEU A 18 -6.57 3.14 -5.56
CA LEU A 18 -6.31 2.03 -4.65
C LEU A 18 -5.54 0.90 -5.36
N LEU A 19 -5.98 0.53 -6.56
CA LEU A 19 -5.31 -0.50 -7.35
C LEU A 19 -3.87 -0.09 -7.68
N ARG A 20 -3.67 1.14 -8.13
CA ARG A 20 -2.36 1.68 -8.47
C ARG A 20 -1.41 1.64 -7.26
N SER A 21 -1.82 2.21 -6.13
CA SER A 21 -0.95 2.26 -4.95
C SER A 21 -0.69 0.87 -4.39
N GLY A 22 -1.72 0.02 -4.35
CA GLY A 22 -1.59 -1.35 -3.83
C GLY A 22 -0.64 -2.20 -4.65
N THR A 23 -0.74 -2.14 -5.98
CA THR A 23 0.17 -2.89 -6.86
C THR A 23 1.58 -2.32 -6.85
N SER A 24 1.71 -1.02 -6.65
CA SER A 24 3.01 -0.35 -6.57
C SER A 24 3.82 -0.78 -5.35
N ILE A 25 3.17 -1.09 -4.24
CA ILE A 25 3.84 -1.65 -3.05
C ILE A 25 4.61 -2.91 -3.44
N GLY A 26 3.91 -3.87 -4.03
CA GLY A 26 4.51 -5.16 -4.41
C GLY A 26 5.61 -5.01 -5.44
N ALA A 27 5.40 -4.15 -6.44
CA ALA A 27 6.38 -3.92 -7.48
C ALA A 27 7.69 -3.36 -6.91
N ASN A 28 7.61 -2.40 -6.00
CA ASN A 28 8.80 -1.79 -5.40
C ASN A 28 9.49 -2.73 -4.42
N VAL A 29 8.75 -3.52 -3.66
CA VAL A 29 9.35 -4.54 -2.78
C VAL A 29 10.13 -5.57 -3.61
N ARG A 30 9.56 -6.00 -4.73
CA ARG A 30 10.23 -6.94 -5.64
C ARG A 30 11.50 -6.34 -6.23
N GLU A 31 11.44 -5.08 -6.66
CA GLU A 31 12.62 -4.39 -7.18
C GLU A 31 13.69 -4.22 -6.10
N ALA A 32 13.29 -4.00 -4.84
CA ALA A 32 14.24 -3.92 -3.73
C ALA A 32 15.01 -5.23 -3.54
N GLU A 33 14.36 -6.37 -3.74
CA GLU A 33 15.02 -7.69 -3.63
C GLU A 33 16.16 -7.85 -4.63
N HIS A 34 16.10 -7.14 -5.75
CA HIS A 34 17.09 -7.19 -6.82
C HIS A 34 17.92 -5.90 -6.91
N ALA A 35 17.92 -5.11 -5.83
CA ALA A 35 18.63 -3.84 -5.79
C ALA A 35 20.14 -4.04 -5.93
N GLN A 36 20.78 -3.13 -6.64
CA GLN A 36 22.21 -3.21 -6.95
C GLN A 36 23.09 -2.55 -5.90
N SER A 37 22.49 -1.85 -4.94
CA SER A 37 23.20 -1.17 -3.85
C SER A 37 22.30 -1.02 -2.65
N LYS A 38 22.89 -0.70 -1.50
CA LYS A 38 22.13 -0.38 -0.29
C LYS A 38 21.25 0.86 -0.50
N ALA A 39 21.75 1.85 -1.22
CA ALA A 39 21.00 3.07 -1.53
C ALA A 39 19.77 2.77 -2.37
N ASP A 40 19.91 1.91 -3.38
CA ASP A 40 18.79 1.49 -4.23
C ASP A 40 17.77 0.67 -3.44
N PHE A 41 18.25 -0.26 -2.60
CA PHE A 41 17.38 -1.05 -1.71
C PHE A 41 16.56 -0.14 -0.81
N LEU A 42 17.21 0.82 -0.15
CA LEU A 42 16.53 1.77 0.72
C LEU A 42 15.53 2.62 -0.05
N ASN A 43 15.92 3.11 -1.23
CA ASN A 43 15.05 3.94 -2.07
C ASN A 43 13.78 3.18 -2.48
N LYS A 44 13.91 1.94 -2.94
CA LYS A 44 12.76 1.12 -3.36
C LYS A 44 11.82 0.84 -2.19
N ASN A 45 12.37 0.55 -1.02
CA ASN A 45 11.54 0.33 0.18
C ASN A 45 10.88 1.61 0.67
N ASN A 46 11.52 2.77 0.52
CA ASN A 46 10.91 4.06 0.83
C ASN A 46 9.72 4.36 -0.09
N ILE A 47 9.85 4.04 -1.38
CA ILE A 47 8.73 4.20 -2.33
C ILE A 47 7.59 3.27 -1.94
N ALA A 48 7.89 2.01 -1.61
CA ALA A 48 6.88 1.05 -1.17
C ALA A 48 6.17 1.54 0.11
N LEU A 49 6.91 2.11 1.06
CA LEU A 49 6.36 2.66 2.29
C LEU A 49 5.40 3.82 2.00
N LYS A 50 5.78 4.72 1.12
CA LYS A 50 4.94 5.83 0.69
C LYS A 50 3.64 5.33 0.06
N GLU A 51 3.74 4.31 -0.81
CA GLU A 51 2.58 3.73 -1.47
C GLU A 51 1.68 2.97 -0.48
N ALA A 52 2.25 2.34 0.54
CA ALA A 52 1.46 1.68 1.59
C ALA A 52 0.67 2.71 2.40
N ASN A 53 1.28 3.83 2.73
CA ASN A 53 0.62 4.96 3.40
C ASN A 53 -0.55 5.47 2.56
N GLU A 54 -0.33 5.66 1.26
CA GLU A 54 -1.36 6.12 0.33
C GLU A 54 -2.49 5.11 0.21
N THR A 55 -2.17 3.82 0.19
CA THR A 55 -3.19 2.75 0.14
C THR A 55 -4.09 2.80 1.37
N CYS A 56 -3.53 2.99 2.56
CA CYS A 56 -4.31 3.15 3.78
C CYS A 56 -5.24 4.37 3.69
N TYR A 57 -4.77 5.47 3.13
CA TYR A 57 -5.56 6.68 2.93
C TYR A 57 -6.77 6.41 2.01
N TRP A 58 -6.56 5.74 0.86
CA TRP A 58 -7.66 5.43 -0.06
C TRP A 58 -8.69 4.51 0.59
N LEU A 59 -8.24 3.54 1.40
CA LEU A 59 -9.14 2.65 2.14
C LEU A 59 -10.00 3.43 3.14
N GLU A 60 -9.39 4.33 3.88
CA GLU A 60 -10.13 5.20 4.82
C GLU A 60 -11.17 6.05 4.11
N LEU A 61 -10.79 6.63 2.97
CA LEU A 61 -11.69 7.48 2.20
C LEU A 61 -12.87 6.67 1.64
N LEU A 62 -12.62 5.47 1.10
CA LEU A 62 -13.66 4.58 0.61
C LEU A 62 -14.64 4.18 1.72
N HIS A 63 -14.13 3.94 2.91
CA HIS A 63 -14.97 3.59 4.06
C HIS A 63 -15.81 4.79 4.50
N LYS A 64 -15.20 5.95 4.66
CA LYS A 64 -15.89 7.17 5.10
C LYS A 64 -16.95 7.64 4.12
N THR A 65 -16.76 7.38 2.84
CA THR A 65 -17.72 7.76 1.80
C THR A 65 -18.75 6.67 1.50
N GLY A 66 -18.71 5.56 2.22
CA GLY A 66 -19.74 4.52 2.18
C GLY A 66 -19.61 3.51 1.04
N TYR A 67 -18.50 3.49 0.32
CA TYR A 67 -18.31 2.53 -0.78
C TYR A 67 -17.94 1.13 -0.33
N ILE A 68 -17.38 0.99 0.87
CA ILE A 68 -17.07 -0.33 1.45
C ILE A 68 -17.64 -0.43 2.85
N THR A 69 -18.00 -1.65 3.26
CA THR A 69 -18.55 -1.91 4.60
C THR A 69 -17.45 -1.82 5.64
N THR A 70 -17.84 -1.66 6.91
CA THR A 70 -16.90 -1.68 8.03
C THR A 70 -16.14 -2.99 8.09
N SER A 71 -16.82 -4.11 7.83
CA SER A 71 -16.20 -5.44 7.82
C SER A 71 -15.11 -5.55 6.75
N MET A 72 -15.39 -5.08 5.53
CA MET A 72 -14.41 -5.05 4.44
C MET A 72 -13.23 -4.15 4.79
N TYR A 73 -13.51 -2.96 5.32
CA TYR A 73 -12.49 -2.00 5.71
C TYR A 73 -11.57 -2.59 6.78
N ASP A 74 -12.15 -3.13 7.86
CA ASP A 74 -11.36 -3.67 8.97
C ASP A 74 -10.41 -4.77 8.51
N SER A 75 -10.89 -5.67 7.63
CA SER A 75 -10.08 -6.77 7.12
C SER A 75 -8.90 -6.29 6.27
N VAL A 76 -9.19 -5.46 5.28
CA VAL A 76 -8.15 -5.01 4.32
C VAL A 76 -7.23 -3.98 4.96
N PHE A 77 -7.76 -3.11 5.80
CA PHE A 77 -6.95 -2.09 6.49
C PHE A 77 -5.95 -2.73 7.45
N ALA A 78 -6.35 -3.79 8.16
CA ALA A 78 -5.44 -4.51 9.06
C ALA A 78 -4.23 -5.05 8.30
N ASP A 79 -4.45 -5.62 7.11
CA ASP A 79 -3.36 -6.11 6.25
C ASP A 79 -2.47 -4.98 5.78
N CYS A 80 -3.06 -3.87 5.35
CA CYS A 80 -2.31 -2.69 4.90
C CYS A 80 -1.46 -2.11 6.03
N GLU A 81 -2.01 -2.03 7.22
CA GLU A 81 -1.32 -1.52 8.40
C GLU A 81 -0.14 -2.41 8.78
N GLU A 82 -0.29 -3.73 8.66
CA GLU A 82 0.78 -4.68 8.93
C GLU A 82 1.92 -4.51 7.92
N ILE A 83 1.61 -4.40 6.64
CA ILE A 83 2.59 -4.14 5.59
C ILE A 83 3.32 -2.83 5.87
N LEU A 84 2.60 -1.79 6.25
CA LEU A 84 3.16 -0.49 6.59
C LEU A 84 4.18 -0.60 7.73
N LYS A 85 3.85 -1.33 8.79
CA LYS A 85 4.74 -1.55 9.93
C LYS A 85 6.01 -2.30 9.52
N ILE A 86 5.88 -3.31 8.68
CA ILE A 86 7.02 -4.10 8.18
C ILE A 86 7.95 -3.19 7.36
N LEU A 87 7.40 -2.37 6.48
CA LEU A 87 8.18 -1.47 5.64
C LEU A 87 8.88 -0.39 6.47
N ILE A 88 8.21 0.15 7.48
CA ILE A 88 8.81 1.10 8.42
C ILE A 88 10.05 0.47 9.08
N SER A 89 9.91 -0.77 9.53
CA SER A 89 11.00 -1.52 10.17
C SER A 89 12.17 -1.74 9.21
N ILE A 90 11.89 -2.13 7.96
CA ILE A 90 12.92 -2.36 6.95
C ILE A 90 13.68 -1.06 6.65
N VAL A 91 12.97 0.03 6.44
CA VAL A 91 13.57 1.33 6.13
C VAL A 91 14.43 1.82 7.29
N LYS A 92 13.92 1.70 8.51
CA LYS A 92 14.64 2.11 9.72
C LYS A 92 15.93 1.32 9.89
N THR A 93 15.86 -0.01 9.74
CA THR A 93 17.02 -0.89 9.85
C THR A 93 18.06 -0.59 8.78
N SER A 94 17.62 -0.36 7.54
CA SER A 94 18.50 -0.05 6.42
C SER A 94 19.26 1.26 6.65
N LYS A 95 18.62 2.26 7.25
CA LYS A 95 19.28 3.51 7.60
C LYS A 95 20.33 3.36 8.69
N GLN A 96 20.11 2.43 9.62
CA GLN A 96 21.01 2.19 10.75
C GLN A 96 22.26 1.39 10.39
N THR A 97 22.23 0.65 9.28
CA THR A 97 23.33 -0.23 8.88
C THR A 97 24.37 0.44 7.98
N ASN A 98 24.27 1.73 7.77
CA ASN A 98 25.23 2.47 6.95
C ASN A 98 26.53 2.78 7.76
#